data_c295ae5f3497f33c197e781935543b25
#
_entry.id   c295ae5f3497f33c197e781935543b25
#
_cell.length_a   1.000
_cell.length_b   1.000
_cell.length_c   1.000
_cell.angle_alpha   90.00
_cell.angle_beta   90.00
_cell.angle_gamma   90.00
#
_symmetry.space_group_name_H-M   'P 1'
#
loop_
_entity.id
_entity.type
_entity.pdbx_description
1 polymer ?
#
loop_
_entity_poly.entity_id
_entity_poly.type
_entity_poly.pdbx_seq_one_letter_code
_entity_poly.pdbx_strand_id
1 'polypeptide(L)'
;LPAEGKLWLTAAERRKRISALRRFPRASVCINSTGTKMGPGRTVTYKGSCVIHDDRATKDWFYPEFARYLMPGDESAAAEFQRFLDSPHRVIIEFTPDDKLSFDARLMWARSPEVVRPAT
;
A
#
# COMPACT_ATOMS: atom_id res chain seq x y z
N LEU A 1 -4.22 3.00 2.18
CA LEU A 1 -5.43 3.12 3.01
C LEU A 1 -6.31 1.89 2.82
N PRO A 2 -6.43 1.04 3.85
CA PRO A 2 -7.37 -0.08 3.79
C PRO A 2 -8.80 0.44 3.99
N ALA A 3 -9.70 0.03 3.10
CA ALA A 3 -11.12 0.34 3.20
C ALA A 3 -11.92 -0.63 2.33
N GLU A 4 -13.06 -1.09 2.82
CA GLU A 4 -13.99 -1.96 2.08
C GLU A 4 -13.35 -3.27 1.61
N GLY A 5 -12.40 -3.82 2.38
CA GLY A 5 -11.68 -5.03 2.00
C GLY A 5 -10.66 -4.83 0.88
N LYS A 6 -10.32 -3.60 0.56
CA LYS A 6 -9.41 -3.21 -0.51
C LYS A 6 -8.28 -2.33 0.03
N LEU A 7 -7.23 -2.17 -0.77
CA LEU A 7 -6.17 -1.20 -0.51
C LEU A 7 -6.29 -0.05 -1.50
N TRP A 8 -6.22 1.16 -0.97
CA TRP A 8 -6.31 2.37 -1.78
C TRP A 8 -4.98 3.12 -1.70
N LEU A 9 -4.41 3.41 -2.87
CA LEU A 9 -3.08 3.99 -3.01
C LEU A 9 -3.16 5.22 -3.90
N THR A 10 -2.13 6.05 -3.86
CA THR A 10 -2.05 7.20 -4.75
C THR A 10 -0.66 7.30 -5.37
N ALA A 11 -0.60 7.81 -6.59
CA ALA A 11 0.64 8.00 -7.32
C ALA A 11 0.48 9.10 -8.37
N ALA A 12 1.62 9.65 -8.82
CA ALA A 12 1.60 10.58 -9.94
C ALA A 12 1.29 9.85 -11.25
N GLU A 13 0.46 10.43 -12.10
CA GLU A 13 0.02 9.85 -13.38
C GLU A 13 1.19 9.38 -14.25
N ARG A 14 2.28 10.14 -14.29
CA ARG A 14 3.43 9.86 -15.14
C ARG A 14 4.36 8.74 -14.65
N ARG A 15 4.09 8.15 -13.49
CA ARG A 15 4.87 7.00 -13.02
C ARG A 15 4.68 5.82 -13.97
N LYS A 16 5.77 5.11 -14.28
CA LYS A 16 5.74 3.95 -15.19
C LYS A 16 4.76 2.88 -14.74
N ARG A 17 4.61 2.69 -13.42
CA ARG A 17 3.66 1.73 -12.87
C ARG A 17 2.21 2.04 -13.23
N ILE A 18 1.86 3.32 -13.37
CA ILE A 18 0.50 3.71 -13.76
C ILE A 18 0.22 3.29 -15.20
N SER A 19 1.15 3.59 -16.11
CA SER A 19 1.03 3.15 -17.50
C SER A 19 0.95 1.62 -17.60
N ALA A 20 1.75 0.91 -16.82
CA ALA A 20 1.74 -0.55 -16.79
C ALA A 20 0.39 -1.09 -16.28
N LEU A 21 -0.18 -0.49 -15.24
CA LEU A 21 -1.47 -0.91 -14.68
C LEU A 21 -2.63 -0.61 -15.61
N ARG A 22 -2.54 0.45 -16.42
CA ARG A 22 -3.56 0.71 -17.44
C ARG A 22 -3.58 -0.35 -18.53
N ARG A 23 -2.41 -0.91 -18.88
CA ARG A 23 -2.29 -1.96 -19.89
C ARG A 23 -2.60 -3.34 -19.31
N PHE A 24 -2.19 -3.60 -18.08
CA PHE A 24 -2.40 -4.87 -17.40
C PHE A 24 -2.74 -4.59 -15.94
N PRO A 25 -4.03 -4.56 -15.58
CA PRO A 25 -4.48 -4.08 -14.27
C PRO A 25 -4.34 -5.12 -13.16
N ARG A 26 -3.17 -5.71 -13.04
CA ARG A 26 -2.83 -6.67 -11.98
C ARG A 26 -1.57 -6.22 -11.27
N ALA A 27 -1.52 -6.44 -9.97
CA ALA A 27 -0.36 -6.06 -9.17
C ALA A 27 -0.18 -6.98 -7.97
N SER A 28 1.00 -6.90 -7.38
CA SER A 28 1.30 -7.51 -6.09
C SER A 28 1.65 -6.40 -5.11
N VAL A 29 1.09 -6.47 -3.90
CA VAL A 29 1.41 -5.54 -2.82
C VAL A 29 2.02 -6.34 -1.68
N CYS A 30 3.24 -5.99 -1.32
CA CYS A 30 3.98 -6.65 -0.24
C CYS A 30 3.97 -5.74 0.99
N ILE A 31 3.48 -6.27 2.10
CA ILE A 31 3.45 -5.56 3.38
C ILE A 31 4.35 -6.32 4.33
N ASN A 32 5.32 -5.64 4.94
CA ASN A 32 6.21 -6.26 5.91
C ASN A 32 5.95 -5.68 7.32
N SER A 33 6.42 -6.42 8.32
CA SER A 33 6.23 -6.05 9.72
C SER A 33 7.34 -5.15 10.28
N THR A 34 8.29 -4.73 9.46
CA THR A 34 9.37 -3.85 9.88
C THR A 34 8.80 -2.52 10.39
N GLY A 35 9.26 -2.10 11.56
CA GLY A 35 8.75 -0.88 12.19
C GLY A 35 7.46 -1.06 12.98
N THR A 36 6.93 -2.27 13.07
CA THR A 36 5.74 -2.58 13.88
C THR A 36 6.13 -3.29 15.16
N LYS A 37 5.14 -3.49 16.05
CA LYS A 37 5.32 -4.25 17.31
C LYS A 37 5.70 -5.70 17.08
N MET A 38 5.40 -6.24 15.89
CA MET A 38 5.75 -7.62 15.52
C MET A 38 7.23 -7.78 15.18
N GLY A 39 7.95 -6.68 14.97
CA GLY A 39 9.34 -6.69 14.55
C GLY A 39 9.52 -7.14 13.11
N PRO A 40 10.76 -7.17 12.59
CA PRO A 40 11.05 -7.57 11.22
C PRO A 40 10.87 -9.07 11.00
N GLY A 41 10.81 -9.48 9.74
CA GLY A 41 10.82 -10.88 9.32
C GLY A 41 9.49 -11.45 8.89
N ARG A 42 8.40 -10.72 9.07
CA ARG A 42 7.07 -11.17 8.60
C ARG A 42 6.66 -10.36 7.37
N THR A 43 6.24 -11.05 6.33
CA THR A 43 5.72 -10.42 5.12
C THR A 43 4.43 -11.07 4.69
N VAL A 44 3.56 -10.25 4.11
CA VAL A 44 2.35 -10.71 3.46
C VAL A 44 2.32 -10.09 2.07
N THR A 45 2.19 -10.92 1.05
CA THR A 45 2.05 -10.46 -0.32
C THR A 45 0.63 -10.73 -0.77
N TYR A 46 -0.05 -9.69 -1.20
CA TYR A 46 -1.37 -9.78 -1.82
C TYR A 46 -1.20 -9.62 -3.32
N LYS A 47 -1.86 -10.49 -4.07
CA LYS A 47 -2.01 -10.34 -5.51
C LYS A 47 -3.44 -9.96 -5.80
N GLY A 48 -3.65 -9.10 -6.78
CA GLY A 48 -5.00 -8.67 -7.06
C GLY A 48 -5.11 -7.79 -8.29
N SER A 49 -6.30 -7.26 -8.49
CA SER A 49 -6.62 -6.39 -9.61
C SER A 49 -6.65 -4.94 -9.16
N CYS A 50 -6.34 -4.04 -10.09
CA CYS A 50 -6.27 -2.62 -9.86
C CYS A 50 -7.23 -1.87 -10.77
N VAL A 51 -7.87 -0.83 -10.23
CA VAL A 51 -8.62 0.16 -11.00
C VAL A 51 -8.00 1.51 -10.72
N ILE A 52 -7.75 2.28 -11.77
CA ILE A 52 -7.18 3.62 -11.65
C ILE A 52 -8.31 4.63 -11.75
N HIS A 53 -8.40 5.48 -10.73
CA HIS A 53 -9.41 6.53 -10.64
C HIS A 53 -8.73 7.89 -10.77
N ASP A 54 -9.29 8.77 -11.61
CA ASP A 54 -8.86 10.15 -11.69
C ASP A 54 -10.02 11.13 -11.56
N ASP A 55 -11.19 10.63 -11.21
CA ASP A 55 -12.40 11.42 -11.07
C ASP A 55 -12.45 12.22 -9.76
N ARG A 56 -13.14 13.35 -9.78
CA ARG A 56 -13.22 14.25 -8.63
C ARG A 56 -13.91 13.61 -7.41
N ALA A 57 -14.94 12.80 -7.66
CA ALA A 57 -15.69 12.16 -6.58
C ALA A 57 -14.81 11.23 -5.74
N THR A 58 -13.99 10.39 -6.40
CA THR A 58 -13.07 9.50 -5.70
C THR A 58 -11.99 10.29 -4.96
N LYS A 59 -11.45 11.34 -5.57
CA LYS A 59 -10.45 12.21 -4.94
C LYS A 59 -11.00 12.92 -3.71
N ASP A 60 -12.24 13.42 -3.78
CA ASP A 60 -12.89 14.10 -2.66
C ASP A 60 -13.15 13.18 -1.48
N TRP A 61 -13.34 11.90 -1.73
CA TRP A 61 -13.44 10.90 -0.67
C TRP A 61 -12.07 10.49 -0.14
N PHE A 62 -11.13 10.18 -1.04
CA PHE A 62 -9.88 9.51 -0.69
C PHE A 62 -8.89 10.45 0.02
N TYR A 63 -8.67 11.65 -0.51
CA TYR A 63 -7.63 12.52 0.03
C TYR A 63 -7.87 12.93 1.48
N PRO A 64 -9.09 13.31 1.89
CA PRO A 64 -9.34 13.58 3.31
C PRO A 64 -9.15 12.36 4.21
N GLU A 65 -9.63 11.20 3.80
CA GLU A 65 -9.50 9.98 4.58
C GLU A 65 -8.03 9.55 4.70
N PHE A 66 -7.27 9.61 3.61
CA PHE A 66 -5.87 9.26 3.61
C PHE A 66 -5.04 10.22 4.47
N ALA A 67 -5.33 11.51 4.38
CA ALA A 67 -4.64 12.51 5.19
C ALA A 67 -4.89 12.28 6.69
N ARG A 68 -6.12 11.99 7.08
CA ARG A 68 -6.43 11.67 8.48
C ARG A 68 -5.78 10.38 8.95
N TYR A 69 -5.69 9.40 8.06
CA TYR A 69 -5.04 8.12 8.37
C TYR A 69 -3.54 8.29 8.66
N LEU A 70 -2.86 9.14 7.89
CA LEU A 70 -1.42 9.40 8.05
C LEU A 70 -1.11 10.40 9.17
N MET A 71 -2.03 11.31 9.46
CA MET A 71 -1.85 12.37 10.46
C MET A 71 -2.94 12.30 11.54
N PRO A 72 -3.04 11.18 12.27
CA PRO A 72 -4.09 11.02 13.25
C PRO A 72 -3.93 12.02 14.41
N GLY A 73 -5.02 12.68 14.79
CA GLY A 73 -5.02 13.61 15.89
C GLY A 73 -4.47 15.01 15.56
N ASP A 74 -4.07 15.26 14.33
CA ASP A 74 -3.56 16.57 13.89
C ASP A 74 -4.32 17.02 12.64
N GLU A 75 -5.43 17.72 12.84
CA GLU A 75 -6.27 18.19 11.74
C GLU A 75 -5.57 19.21 10.85
N SER A 76 -4.71 20.03 11.43
CA SER A 76 -3.96 21.05 10.68
C SER A 76 -2.97 20.41 9.71
N ALA A 77 -2.18 19.44 10.19
CA ALA A 77 -1.25 18.70 9.36
C ALA A 77 -1.99 17.88 8.30
N ALA A 78 -3.11 17.28 8.65
CA ALA A 78 -3.93 16.52 7.70
C ALA A 78 -4.46 17.42 6.59
N ALA A 79 -4.92 18.63 6.91
CA ALA A 79 -5.41 19.57 5.90
C ALA A 79 -4.30 20.02 4.93
N GLU A 80 -3.10 20.27 5.43
CA GLU A 80 -1.95 20.61 4.59
C GLU A 80 -1.55 19.46 3.68
N PHE A 81 -1.52 18.24 4.21
CA PHE A 81 -1.18 17.04 3.46
C PHE A 81 -2.23 16.76 2.39
N GLN A 82 -3.50 16.96 2.71
CA GLN A 82 -4.59 16.84 1.75
C GLN A 82 -4.41 17.79 0.56
N ARG A 83 -4.07 19.04 0.83
CA ARG A 83 -3.80 20.02 -0.24
C ARG A 83 -2.61 19.62 -1.10
N PHE A 84 -1.58 19.07 -0.50
CA PHE A 84 -0.42 18.55 -1.23
C PHE A 84 -0.82 17.38 -2.15
N LEU A 85 -1.68 16.48 -1.68
CA LEU A 85 -2.13 15.32 -2.46
C LEU A 85 -3.03 15.73 -3.63
N ASP A 86 -3.80 16.79 -3.47
CA ASP A 86 -4.79 17.21 -4.49
C ASP A 86 -4.10 17.99 -5.61
N SER A 87 -3.28 17.29 -6.39
CA SER A 87 -2.63 17.85 -7.57
C SER A 87 -3.25 17.28 -8.84
N PRO A 88 -3.24 18.03 -9.95
CA PRO A 88 -3.96 17.64 -11.18
C PRO A 88 -3.41 16.37 -11.84
N HIS A 89 -2.18 15.98 -11.56
CA HIS A 89 -1.54 14.81 -12.18
C HIS A 89 -1.42 13.61 -11.25
N ARG A 90 -2.25 13.55 -10.22
CA ARG A 90 -2.26 12.44 -9.28
C ARG A 90 -3.48 11.57 -9.50
N VAL A 91 -3.28 10.25 -9.43
CA VAL A 91 -4.35 9.27 -9.57
C VAL A 91 -4.46 8.43 -8.32
N ILE A 92 -5.58 7.74 -8.18
CA ILE A 92 -5.87 6.84 -7.07
C ILE A 92 -5.96 5.42 -7.62
N ILE A 93 -5.34 4.48 -6.94
CA ILE A 93 -5.35 3.07 -7.31
C ILE A 93 -6.22 2.32 -6.30
N GLU A 94 -7.26 1.70 -6.80
CA GLU A 94 -8.10 0.78 -6.03
C GLU A 94 -7.58 -0.64 -6.26
N PHE A 95 -6.99 -1.25 -5.24
CA PHE A 95 -6.43 -2.59 -5.31
C PHE A 95 -7.37 -3.55 -4.59
N THR A 96 -7.87 -4.53 -5.32
CA THR A 96 -8.75 -5.58 -4.78
C THR A 96 -7.96 -6.88 -4.71
N PRO A 97 -7.59 -7.36 -3.51
CA PRO A 97 -6.83 -8.60 -3.38
C PRO A 97 -7.69 -9.82 -3.69
N ASP A 98 -7.13 -10.75 -4.44
CA ASP A 98 -7.77 -12.03 -4.73
C ASP A 98 -6.89 -13.23 -4.37
N ASP A 99 -5.66 -13.00 -3.91
CA ASP A 99 -4.76 -14.03 -3.43
C ASP A 99 -3.84 -13.47 -2.37
N LYS A 100 -3.34 -14.33 -1.49
CA LYS A 100 -2.51 -13.93 -0.36
C LYS A 100 -1.44 -14.98 -0.09
N LEU A 101 -0.19 -14.53 0.05
CA LEU A 101 0.94 -15.37 0.43
C LEU A 101 1.61 -14.76 1.65
N SER A 102 1.68 -15.53 2.73
CA SER A 102 2.34 -15.10 3.97
C SER A 102 3.71 -15.74 4.11
N PHE A 103 4.65 -14.99 4.66
CA PHE A 103 6.01 -15.46 4.93
C PHE A 103 6.46 -14.93 6.28
N ASP A 104 7.10 -15.81 7.08
CA ASP A 104 7.72 -15.43 8.34
C ASP A 104 9.13 -16.01 8.39
N ALA A 105 10.13 -15.14 8.27
CA ALA A 105 11.53 -15.54 8.26
C ALA A 105 11.95 -16.25 9.55
N ARG A 106 11.34 -15.90 10.67
CA ARG A 106 11.65 -16.54 11.95
C ARG A 106 11.27 -18.02 11.95
N LEU A 107 10.13 -18.36 11.35
CA LEU A 107 9.71 -19.75 11.22
C LEU A 107 10.62 -20.51 10.27
N MET A 108 11.06 -19.88 9.19
CA MET A 108 11.96 -20.50 8.24
C MET A 108 13.30 -20.83 8.91
N TRP A 109 13.87 -19.91 9.68
CA TRP A 109 15.12 -20.13 10.40
C TRP A 109 14.98 -21.23 11.46
N ALA A 110 13.84 -21.28 12.14
CA ALA A 110 13.57 -22.32 13.13
C ALA A 110 13.52 -23.72 12.51
N ARG A 111 13.01 -23.82 11.27
CA ARG A 111 12.87 -25.10 10.56
C ARG A 111 14.12 -25.52 9.80
N SER A 112 15.00 -24.59 9.44
CA SER A 112 16.18 -24.85 8.62
C SER A 112 17.37 -24.03 9.09
N PRO A 113 17.80 -24.18 10.35
CA PRO A 113 18.84 -23.33 10.92
C PRO A 113 20.21 -23.53 10.27
N GLU A 114 20.50 -24.69 9.69
CA GLU A 114 21.76 -24.96 9.01
C GLU A 114 21.82 -24.36 7.61
N VAL A 115 20.68 -23.98 7.04
CA VAL A 115 20.60 -23.42 5.67
C VAL A 115 20.55 -21.90 5.72
N VAL A 116 19.80 -21.33 6.66
CA VAL A 116 19.58 -19.89 6.74
C VAL A 116 19.96 -19.41 8.14
N ARG A 117 21.20 -18.97 8.26
CA ARG A 117 21.68 -18.37 9.50
C ARG A 117 22.10 -16.93 9.23
N PRO A 118 21.59 -15.97 10.02
CA PRO A 118 22.16 -14.63 9.95
C PRO A 118 23.62 -14.67 10.37
N ALA A 119 24.47 -13.93 9.68
CA ALA A 119 25.83 -13.71 10.10
C ALA A 119 25.79 -12.93 11.42
N THR A 120 26.28 -13.50 12.45
CA THR A 120 26.34 -12.84 13.76
C THR A 120 27.68 -12.18 13.98
#